data_eea03ae19023a43486e800d590b37252
#
_entry.id   eea03ae19023a43486e800d590b37252
#
_cell.length_a   1.000
_cell.length_b   1.000
_cell.length_c   1.000
_cell.angle_alpha   90.00
_cell.angle_beta   90.00
_cell.angle_gamma   90.00
#
_symmetry.space_group_name_H-M   'P 1'
#
loop_
_entity.id
_entity.type
_entity.pdbx_description
1 polymer ?
#
loop_
_entity_poly.entity_id
_entity_poly.type
_entity_poly.pdbx_seq_one_letter_code
_entity_poly.pdbx_strand_id
1 'polypeptide(L)'
;EEVQNLSAKLVEDESIKLIIVDGATGQFREEYLGRGTLASRQQNLAKFLGIMKNSAYFFNVAFLMTNQVGTDPAKQFGDPTYAVGGNIVGHASTYRLYFKKAGKKRYATAIDSPKQAVFDAEFLLTDKGIDNP
;
A
#
# COMPACT_ATOMS: atom_id res chain seq x y z
N GLU A 1 -17.00 9.04 -2.03
CA GLU A 1 -18.33 8.54 -1.58
C GLU A 1 -18.21 7.17 -0.89
N GLU A 2 -17.56 6.17 -1.47
CA GLU A 2 -17.47 4.82 -0.88
C GLU A 2 -16.74 4.80 0.48
N VAL A 3 -15.67 5.57 0.63
CA VAL A 3 -14.92 5.65 1.90
C VAL A 3 -15.71 6.38 3.01
N GLN A 4 -16.57 7.32 2.65
CA GLN A 4 -17.43 8.01 3.63
C GLN A 4 -18.51 7.07 4.21
N ASN A 5 -18.90 6.05 3.47
CA ASN A 5 -19.87 5.05 3.91
C ASN A 5 -19.20 3.85 4.63
N LEU A 6 -17.86 3.80 4.66
CA LEU A 6 -17.13 2.68 5.25
C LEU A 6 -17.45 2.49 6.74
N SER A 7 -17.45 3.59 7.49
CA SER A 7 -17.74 3.53 8.92
C SER A 7 -19.15 3.02 9.21
N ALA A 8 -20.13 3.42 8.40
CA ALA A 8 -21.51 2.92 8.52
C ALA A 8 -21.56 1.41 8.28
N LYS A 9 -20.93 0.92 7.22
CA LYS A 9 -20.86 -0.52 6.93
C LYS A 9 -20.19 -1.32 8.04
N LEU A 10 -19.13 -0.78 8.66
CA LEU A 10 -18.43 -1.44 9.76
C LEU A 10 -19.24 -1.46 11.07
N VAL A 11 -20.14 -0.50 11.25
CA VAL A 11 -21.11 -0.52 12.36
C VAL A 11 -22.20 -1.54 12.11
N GLU A 12 -22.66 -1.67 10.87
CA GLU A 12 -23.75 -2.60 10.50
C GLU A 12 -23.29 -4.06 10.50
N ASP A 13 -22.00 -4.32 10.19
CA ASP A 13 -21.47 -5.69 10.11
C ASP A 13 -20.15 -5.83 10.88
N GLU A 14 -20.25 -6.25 12.14
CA GLU A 14 -19.10 -6.52 13.00
C GLU A 14 -18.28 -7.77 12.60
N SER A 15 -18.76 -8.57 11.66
CA SER A 15 -18.03 -9.74 11.15
C SER A 15 -16.87 -9.37 10.23
N ILE A 16 -16.85 -8.15 9.69
CA ILE A 16 -15.77 -7.64 8.87
C ILE A 16 -14.50 -7.48 9.69
N LYS A 17 -13.43 -8.18 9.34
CA LYS A 17 -12.13 -8.14 10.04
C LYS A 17 -10.97 -7.69 9.14
N LEU A 18 -11.17 -7.68 7.83
CA LEU A 18 -10.16 -7.27 6.86
C LEU A 18 -10.82 -6.45 5.75
N ILE A 19 -10.18 -5.33 5.42
CA ILE A 19 -10.53 -4.50 4.26
C ILE A 19 -9.33 -4.45 3.34
N ILE A 20 -9.54 -4.75 2.06
CA ILE A 20 -8.49 -4.73 1.04
C ILE A 20 -8.75 -3.55 0.11
N VAL A 21 -7.71 -2.73 -0.08
CA VAL A 21 -7.69 -1.63 -1.04
C VAL A 21 -6.66 -1.95 -2.11
N ASP A 22 -7.14 -2.45 -3.23
CA ASP A 22 -6.28 -2.80 -4.37
C ASP A 22 -6.07 -1.58 -5.27
N GLY A 23 -4.82 -1.11 -5.33
CA GLY A 23 -4.43 0.08 -6.05
C GLY A 23 -4.69 1.40 -5.33
N ALA A 24 -4.30 1.52 -4.05
CA ALA A 24 -4.56 2.70 -3.20
C ALA A 24 -4.19 4.06 -3.82
N THR A 25 -3.20 4.11 -4.70
CA THR A 25 -2.73 5.35 -5.33
C THR A 25 -3.20 5.54 -6.78
N GLY A 26 -3.78 4.51 -7.40
CA GLY A 26 -4.22 4.55 -8.81
C GLY A 26 -5.24 5.65 -9.07
N GLN A 27 -6.32 5.66 -8.33
CA GLN A 27 -7.40 6.63 -8.47
C GLN A 27 -6.93 8.08 -8.25
N PHE A 28 -6.06 8.31 -7.27
CA PHE A 28 -5.50 9.65 -7.04
C PHE A 28 -4.56 10.12 -8.15
N ARG A 29 -4.02 9.21 -8.95
CA ARG A 29 -3.16 9.55 -10.09
C ARG A 29 -3.98 9.98 -11.30
N GLU A 30 -5.13 9.36 -11.53
CA GLU A 30 -6.01 9.66 -12.67
C GLU A 30 -6.79 10.96 -12.48
N GLU A 31 -7.26 11.25 -11.27
CA GLU A 31 -8.02 12.46 -10.98
C GLU A 31 -7.19 13.75 -11.05
N TYR A 32 -5.86 13.66 -10.86
CA TYR A 32 -5.01 14.84 -10.72
C TYR A 32 -3.88 14.82 -11.74
N LEU A 33 -4.23 15.09 -13.01
CA LEU A 33 -3.27 15.29 -14.10
C LEU A 33 -2.78 16.75 -14.08
N GLY A 34 -1.48 16.96 -13.75
CA GLY A 34 -0.83 18.27 -13.84
C GLY A 34 -0.02 18.66 -12.59
N ARG A 35 0.98 19.53 -12.79
CA ARG A 35 1.91 19.97 -11.72
C ARG A 35 1.21 20.79 -10.64
N GLY A 36 0.15 21.51 -10.93
CA GLY A 36 -0.59 22.36 -9.99
C GLY A 36 -1.47 21.58 -9.00
N THR A 37 -1.70 20.31 -9.23
CA THR A 37 -2.61 19.47 -8.43
C THR A 37 -1.91 18.55 -7.43
N LEU A 38 -0.57 18.58 -7.37
CA LEU A 38 0.22 17.69 -6.52
C LEU A 38 -0.12 17.84 -5.02
N ALA A 39 -0.24 19.08 -4.55
CA ALA A 39 -0.57 19.34 -3.15
C ALA A 39 -1.97 18.83 -2.79
N SER A 40 -2.96 19.09 -3.63
CA SER A 40 -4.34 18.64 -3.42
C SER A 40 -4.43 17.10 -3.44
N ARG A 41 -3.70 16.47 -4.36
CA ARG A 41 -3.59 15.00 -4.42
C ARG A 41 -3.01 14.43 -3.13
N GLN A 42 -1.94 15.02 -2.61
CA GLN A 42 -1.31 14.56 -1.38
C GLN A 42 -2.21 14.78 -0.16
N GLN A 43 -2.92 15.91 -0.10
CA GLN A 43 -3.88 16.17 0.97
C GLN A 43 -5.03 15.16 0.97
N ASN A 44 -5.61 14.85 -0.19
CA ASN A 44 -6.69 13.88 -0.30
C ASN A 44 -6.21 12.46 0.01
N LEU A 45 -5.01 12.08 -0.42
CA LEU A 45 -4.40 10.82 -0.06
C LEU A 45 -4.16 10.71 1.45
N ALA A 46 -3.64 11.76 2.07
CA ALA A 46 -3.43 11.82 3.53
C ALA A 46 -4.76 11.69 4.29
N LYS A 47 -5.81 12.39 3.84
CA LYS A 47 -7.15 12.30 4.41
C LYS A 47 -7.71 10.88 4.30
N PHE A 48 -7.61 10.27 3.12
CA PHE A 48 -8.03 8.88 2.89
C PHE A 48 -7.32 7.92 3.86
N LEU A 49 -5.98 7.98 3.93
CA LEU A 49 -5.18 7.12 4.80
C LEU A 49 -5.49 7.36 6.29
N GLY A 50 -5.80 8.61 6.66
CA GLY A 50 -6.25 8.96 8.00
C GLY A 50 -7.59 8.29 8.38
N ILE A 51 -8.56 8.31 7.46
CA ILE A 51 -9.84 7.62 7.65
C ILE A 51 -9.62 6.11 7.83
N MET A 52 -8.80 5.49 6.96
CA MET A 52 -8.49 4.06 7.04
C MET A 52 -7.85 3.69 8.38
N LYS A 53 -6.86 4.45 8.82
CA LYS A 53 -6.17 4.23 10.10
C LYS A 53 -7.10 4.36 11.30
N ASN A 54 -7.95 5.39 11.30
CA ASN A 54 -8.94 5.58 12.38
C ASN A 54 -9.97 4.46 12.38
N SER A 55 -10.48 4.05 11.22
CA SER A 55 -11.41 2.92 11.12
C SER A 55 -10.77 1.62 11.59
N ALA A 56 -9.51 1.35 11.26
CA ALA A 56 -8.77 0.20 11.76
C ALA A 56 -8.75 0.15 13.29
N TYR A 57 -8.48 1.29 13.90
CA TYR A 57 -8.40 1.41 15.36
C TYR A 57 -9.77 1.27 16.03
N PHE A 58 -10.78 2.01 15.56
CA PHE A 58 -12.10 2.04 16.20
C PHE A 58 -12.88 0.74 16.03
N PHE A 59 -12.78 0.09 14.88
CA PHE A 59 -13.55 -1.13 14.57
C PHE A 59 -12.74 -2.41 14.70
N ASN A 60 -11.47 -2.33 15.12
CA ASN A 60 -10.57 -3.47 15.24
C ASN A 60 -10.53 -4.33 13.96
N VAL A 61 -10.35 -3.67 12.81
CA VAL A 61 -10.22 -4.28 11.49
C VAL A 61 -8.82 -4.06 10.92
N ALA A 62 -8.31 -5.01 10.17
CA ALA A 62 -7.07 -4.86 9.44
C ALA A 62 -7.32 -4.20 8.08
N PHE A 63 -6.38 -3.35 7.63
CA PHE A 63 -6.34 -2.82 6.27
C PHE A 63 -5.13 -3.35 5.53
N LEU A 64 -5.36 -3.89 4.36
CA LEU A 64 -4.34 -4.28 3.41
C LEU A 64 -4.44 -3.38 2.18
N MET A 65 -3.35 -2.70 1.83
CA MET A 65 -3.31 -1.86 0.63
C MET A 65 -2.23 -2.36 -0.32
N THR A 66 -2.56 -2.47 -1.60
CA THR A 66 -1.55 -2.59 -2.63
C THR A 66 -1.15 -1.21 -3.15
N ASN A 67 0.11 -1.05 -3.51
CA ASN A 67 0.62 0.19 -4.06
C ASN A 67 1.58 -0.07 -5.22
N GLN A 68 1.61 0.83 -6.17
CA GLN A 68 2.52 0.78 -7.30
C GLN A 68 3.87 1.39 -6.94
N VAL A 69 4.90 0.99 -7.68
CA VAL A 69 6.21 1.62 -7.67
C VAL A 69 6.41 2.45 -8.93
N GLY A 70 7.09 3.57 -8.79
CA GLY A 70 7.63 4.35 -9.88
C GLY A 70 9.12 4.10 -10.04
N THR A 71 9.70 4.56 -11.12
CA THR A 71 11.14 4.51 -11.38
C THR A 71 11.67 5.94 -11.51
N ASP A 72 12.75 6.24 -10.80
CA ASP A 72 13.48 7.50 -10.93
C ASP A 72 14.63 7.31 -11.93
N PRO A 73 14.51 7.84 -13.16
CA PRO A 73 15.55 7.68 -14.17
C PRO A 73 16.83 8.46 -13.87
N ALA A 74 16.77 9.42 -12.95
CA ALA A 74 17.94 10.20 -12.55
C ALA A 74 18.82 9.46 -11.52
N LYS A 75 18.31 8.41 -10.90
CA LYS A 75 19.05 7.63 -9.91
C LYS A 75 19.99 6.63 -10.60
N GLN A 76 21.28 6.96 -10.65
CA GLN A 76 22.30 6.17 -11.33
C GLN A 76 22.82 4.97 -10.53
N PHE A 77 22.67 4.96 -9.19
CA PHE A 77 23.17 3.91 -8.32
C PHE A 77 22.09 3.40 -7.37
N GLY A 78 22.11 2.09 -7.10
CA GLY A 78 21.14 1.42 -6.24
C GLY A 78 19.79 1.15 -6.94
N ASP A 79 18.77 0.80 -6.16
CA ASP A 79 17.43 0.55 -6.69
C ASP A 79 16.75 1.88 -7.06
N PRO A 80 16.42 2.11 -8.34
CA PRO A 80 15.77 3.35 -8.78
C PRO A 80 14.29 3.39 -8.46
N THR A 81 13.71 2.32 -7.89
CA THR A 81 12.28 2.26 -7.62
C THR A 81 11.90 3.04 -6.35
N TYR A 82 10.72 3.64 -6.38
CA TYR A 82 10.13 4.30 -5.23
C TYR A 82 8.64 4.02 -5.13
N ALA A 83 8.10 4.03 -3.92
CA ALA A 83 6.67 3.85 -3.70
C ALA A 83 5.90 5.08 -4.19
N VAL A 84 4.88 4.88 -5.03
CA VAL A 84 3.99 5.96 -5.45
C VAL A 84 3.23 6.49 -4.23
N GLY A 85 3.04 7.82 -4.15
CA GLY A 85 2.47 8.49 -2.97
C GLY A 85 3.50 8.92 -1.93
N GLY A 86 4.77 8.49 -2.08
CA GLY A 86 5.90 8.98 -1.29
C GLY A 86 5.77 8.71 0.21
N ASN A 87 6.29 9.64 1.02
CA ASN A 87 6.37 9.50 2.48
C ASN A 87 5.00 9.40 3.16
N ILE A 88 3.94 9.97 2.57
CA ILE A 88 2.59 9.94 3.15
C ILE A 88 2.10 8.50 3.29
N VAL A 89 2.24 7.68 2.24
CA VAL A 89 1.88 6.26 2.28
C VAL A 89 2.81 5.50 3.23
N GLY A 90 4.11 5.81 3.20
CA GLY A 90 5.09 5.21 4.09
C GLY A 90 4.75 5.39 5.57
N HIS A 91 4.44 6.62 5.98
CA HIS A 91 4.12 6.93 7.38
C HIS A 91 2.74 6.46 7.84
N ALA A 92 1.81 6.25 6.90
CA ALA A 92 0.49 5.74 7.25
C ALA A 92 0.47 4.23 7.51
N SER A 93 1.43 3.50 6.94
CA SER A 93 1.50 2.03 7.00
C SER A 93 2.31 1.56 8.20
N THR A 94 1.81 0.57 8.95
CA THR A 94 2.52 -0.06 10.06
C THR A 94 3.53 -1.09 9.58
N TYR A 95 3.17 -1.83 8.54
CA TYR A 95 4.02 -2.82 7.88
C TYR A 95 4.09 -2.52 6.40
N ARG A 96 5.27 -2.64 5.79
CA ARG A 96 5.46 -2.48 4.35
C ARG A 96 6.26 -3.63 3.78
N LEU A 97 5.68 -4.29 2.79
CA LEU A 97 6.33 -5.34 2.03
C LEU A 97 6.59 -4.83 0.61
N TYR A 98 7.81 -5.00 0.15
CA TYR A 98 8.20 -4.71 -1.22
C TYR A 98 8.35 -6.01 -1.99
N PHE A 99 7.64 -6.12 -3.12
CA PHE A 99 7.68 -7.30 -3.97
C PHE A 99 8.53 -7.04 -5.21
N LYS A 100 9.49 -7.91 -5.47
CA LYS A 100 10.38 -7.83 -6.63
C LYS A 100 10.37 -9.14 -7.41
N LYS A 101 10.45 -9.02 -8.74
CA LYS A 101 10.62 -10.15 -9.66
C LYS A 101 12.07 -10.22 -10.10
N ALA A 102 12.69 -11.40 -10.04
CA ALA A 102 13.99 -11.70 -10.62
C ALA A 102 13.93 -13.06 -11.34
N GLY A 103 13.80 -13.01 -12.66
CA GLY A 103 13.59 -14.22 -13.48
C GLY A 103 12.27 -14.92 -13.11
N LYS A 104 12.36 -16.19 -12.73
CA LYS A 104 11.22 -17.01 -12.26
C LYS A 104 10.90 -16.77 -10.78
N LYS A 105 11.86 -16.29 -10.00
CA LYS A 105 11.75 -16.06 -8.56
C LYS A 105 11.04 -14.75 -8.24
N ARG A 106 10.44 -14.72 -7.07
CA ARG A 106 9.83 -13.54 -6.45
C ARG A 106 10.44 -13.36 -5.08
N TYR A 107 10.59 -12.12 -4.69
CA TYR A 107 11.09 -11.73 -3.39
C TYR A 107 10.09 -10.82 -2.71
N ALA A 108 9.86 -11.06 -1.43
CA ALA A 108 9.11 -10.18 -0.54
C ALA A 108 10.07 -9.66 0.52
N THR A 109 10.33 -8.35 0.49
CA THR A 109 11.20 -7.67 1.45
C THR A 109 10.35 -6.91 2.46
N ALA A 110 10.52 -7.17 3.75
CA ALA A 110 9.94 -6.35 4.80
C ALA A 110 10.78 -5.08 4.96
N ILE A 111 10.36 -3.98 4.33
CA ILE A 111 11.09 -2.70 4.33
C ILE A 111 10.73 -1.81 5.51
N ASP A 112 9.64 -2.09 6.19
CA ASP A 112 9.21 -1.42 7.41
C ASP A 112 8.38 -2.35 8.27
N SER A 113 8.77 -2.47 9.55
CA SER A 113 8.07 -3.30 10.53
C SER A 113 8.43 -2.83 11.94
N PRO A 114 7.45 -2.63 12.84
CA PRO A 114 7.72 -2.23 14.22
C PRO A 114 8.29 -3.36 15.09
N LYS A 115 8.19 -4.62 14.65
CA LYS A 115 8.52 -5.80 15.47
C LYS A 115 9.61 -6.68 14.90
N GLN A 116 9.98 -6.50 13.64
CA GLN A 116 10.91 -7.40 12.95
C GLN A 116 11.99 -6.60 12.24
N ALA A 117 13.20 -7.13 12.21
CA ALA A 117 14.26 -6.61 11.36
C ALA A 117 13.90 -6.76 9.89
N VAL A 118 14.54 -6.00 9.02
CA VAL A 118 14.42 -6.17 7.57
C VAL A 118 14.80 -7.61 7.20
N PHE A 119 13.93 -8.28 6.45
CA PHE A 119 14.18 -9.64 5.95
C PHE A 119 13.63 -9.80 4.53
N ASP A 120 14.21 -10.72 3.82
CA ASP A 120 13.78 -11.15 2.49
C ASP A 120 13.22 -12.57 2.56
N ALA A 121 12.10 -12.80 1.90
CA ALA A 121 11.55 -14.12 1.63
C ALA A 121 11.51 -14.36 0.12
N GLU A 122 12.04 -15.50 -0.31
CA GLU A 122 11.96 -15.94 -1.71
C GLU A 122 10.76 -16.86 -1.89
N PHE A 123 10.05 -16.74 -3.03
CA PHE A 123 8.94 -17.62 -3.38
C PHE A 123 8.80 -17.78 -4.89
N LEU A 124 8.06 -18.79 -5.30
CA LEU A 124 7.67 -19.03 -6.69
C LEU A 124 6.17 -18.79 -6.88
N LEU A 125 5.79 -18.37 -8.08
CA LEU A 125 4.40 -18.41 -8.53
C LEU A 125 4.23 -19.59 -9.48
N THR A 126 3.38 -20.53 -9.11
CA THR A 126 3.03 -21.71 -9.87
C THR A 126 1.54 -21.71 -10.19
N ASP A 127 1.08 -22.65 -11.01
CA ASP A 127 -0.35 -22.81 -11.31
C ASP A 127 -1.17 -23.19 -10.06
N LYS A 128 -0.51 -23.63 -8.99
CA LYS A 128 -1.12 -23.93 -7.69
C LYS A 128 -1.13 -22.74 -6.73
N GLY A 129 -0.50 -21.62 -7.10
CA GLY A 129 -0.37 -20.43 -6.27
C GLY A 129 1.08 -20.12 -5.86
N ILE A 130 1.25 -19.64 -4.61
CA ILE A 130 2.57 -19.37 -4.03
C ILE A 130 3.18 -20.66 -3.52
N ASP A 131 4.44 -20.91 -3.88
CA ASP A 131 5.19 -22.11 -3.51
C ASP A 131 6.59 -21.76 -3.02
N ASN A 132 7.22 -22.70 -2.31
CA ASN A 132 8.60 -22.55 -1.88
C ASN A 132 9.55 -22.60 -3.10
N PRO A 133 10.73 -21.93 -3.01
CA PRO A 133 11.73 -21.93 -4.08
C PRO A 133 12.34 -23.30 -4.32
#